data_4f983ad20e9ecda3e67817ebfd175db7
#
_entry.id   4f983ad20e9ecda3e67817ebfd175db7
#
_cell.length_a   1.000
_cell.length_b   1.000
_cell.length_c   1.000
_cell.angle_alpha   90.00
_cell.angle_beta   90.00
_cell.angle_gamma   90.00
#
_symmetry.space_group_name_H-M   'P 1'
#
loop_
_entity.id
_entity.type
_entity.pdbx_description
1 polymer ?
#
loop_
_entity_poly.entity_id
_entity_poly.type
_entity_poly.pdbx_seq_one_letter_code
_entity_poly.pdbx_strand_id
1 'polypeptide(L)'
;MHFYCESLIEYKRLPTKEVKIGDLLLGNFHPIRVQTMTTTDTMDTLGTVEQSIRCIEAGAELVRITAPSKKEAENLLNIKNELRRRGYNTPLIADIHFTPNAAEIAARIVEKVRVNPGNYVDKKKFELIEYSDADYAEEIDRIRERFTPLITICKEYGTAMRIGTNHGSLSDRIMSRYGDTPMGMVESAMEFLRIARYENYHNIVLSMKSSNPQVMVQAYRLLAKTMFDEFGECYPLHLGVTEAGDGEDGRIKSAIGIGSLLEDGLGDTVRVSLTEDPELEIPVCKDIVKRYCPSPTTTPKVEDGAKAPSRWEGDGYSGSAKISDKKSFFDLSSPIGGQRGKLPYNVFEYKRREIFAVNNIGEQHVPVVIADLSKLQTITPKDLQSVGYTYNEATDKWAIADTAADYIFTGHNILDFALPGTLKVIVYPATWLEYISSPSTASLERGQGGEVYFPIFDDMGYAKSEFKSNEL
;
A
#
# COMPACT_ATOMS: atom_id res chain seq x y z
N MET A 1 -9.40 6.23 -23.09
CA MET A 1 -9.45 5.42 -21.84
C MET A 1 -8.22 5.82 -21.05
N HIS A 2 -8.40 6.52 -19.96
CA HIS A 2 -7.29 6.92 -19.09
C HIS A 2 -6.81 5.72 -18.27
N PHE A 3 -5.50 5.67 -18.04
CA PHE A 3 -4.93 4.70 -17.12
C PHE A 3 -5.06 5.23 -15.68
N TYR A 4 -4.81 4.42 -14.67
CA TYR A 4 -4.90 4.86 -13.28
C TYR A 4 -3.66 5.68 -12.82
N CYS A 5 -2.60 5.70 -13.60
CA CYS A 5 -1.35 6.43 -13.35
C CYS A 5 -0.81 7.04 -14.64
N GLU A 6 0.14 7.97 -14.53
CA GLU A 6 0.76 8.65 -15.67
C GLU A 6 1.74 7.76 -16.44
N SER A 7 2.40 6.80 -15.78
CA SER A 7 3.33 5.87 -16.38
C SER A 7 3.40 4.57 -15.57
N LEU A 8 3.59 3.45 -16.25
CA LEU A 8 3.79 2.13 -15.64
C LEU A 8 5.26 1.74 -15.49
N ILE A 9 6.16 2.49 -16.11
CA ILE A 9 7.59 2.15 -16.24
C ILE A 9 8.50 3.23 -15.66
N GLU A 10 7.98 4.42 -15.42
CA GLU A 10 8.72 5.55 -14.86
C GLU A 10 7.88 6.17 -13.74
N TYR A 11 8.54 6.58 -12.64
CA TYR A 11 7.86 7.35 -11.62
C TYR A 11 7.40 8.70 -12.19
N LYS A 12 6.09 8.91 -12.23
CA LYS A 12 5.45 10.19 -12.56
C LYS A 12 4.29 10.41 -11.63
N ARG A 13 4.37 11.47 -10.86
CA ARG A 13 3.28 11.81 -9.95
C ARG A 13 2.03 12.21 -10.73
N LEU A 14 0.90 11.63 -10.35
CA LEU A 14 -0.40 11.93 -10.92
C LEU A 14 -0.83 13.34 -10.52
N PRO A 15 -1.22 14.23 -11.46
CA PRO A 15 -1.79 15.51 -11.12
C PRO A 15 -3.16 15.33 -10.46
N THR A 16 -3.33 15.91 -9.28
CA THR A 16 -4.58 15.92 -8.55
C THR A 16 -5.06 17.36 -8.35
N LYS A 17 -6.36 17.54 -8.13
CA LYS A 17 -6.95 18.85 -7.87
C LYS A 17 -6.32 19.47 -6.64
N GLU A 18 -6.03 20.78 -6.65
CA GLU A 18 -5.54 21.46 -5.47
C GLU A 18 -6.65 21.57 -4.42
N VAL A 19 -6.30 21.27 -3.17
CA VAL A 19 -7.18 21.34 -2.00
C VAL A 19 -6.49 22.14 -0.91
N LYS A 20 -7.23 23.07 -0.29
CA LYS A 20 -6.75 23.91 0.80
C LYS A 20 -7.31 23.43 2.15
N ILE A 21 -6.39 23.17 3.11
CA ILE A 21 -6.75 22.77 4.47
C ILE A 21 -6.16 23.81 5.44
N GLY A 22 -6.96 24.78 5.85
CA GLY A 22 -6.42 25.98 6.49
C GLY A 22 -5.46 26.70 5.56
N ASP A 23 -4.21 26.86 5.97
CA ASP A 23 -3.15 27.45 5.12
C ASP A 23 -2.30 26.41 4.38
N LEU A 24 -2.58 25.12 4.57
CA LEU A 24 -1.86 24.04 3.95
C LEU A 24 -2.47 23.68 2.59
N LEU A 25 -1.62 23.67 1.54
CA LEU A 25 -2.02 23.21 0.21
C LEU A 25 -1.66 21.73 0.00
N LEU A 26 -2.55 21.01 -0.67
CA LEU A 26 -2.49 19.58 -0.94
C LEU A 26 -2.89 19.31 -2.40
N GLY A 27 -2.35 18.28 -3.01
CA GLY A 27 -2.59 17.98 -4.43
C GLY A 27 -1.74 18.85 -5.36
N ASN A 28 -1.99 18.84 -6.66
CA ASN A 28 -1.34 19.67 -7.67
C ASN A 28 0.20 19.76 -7.50
N PHE A 29 0.85 18.62 -7.29
CA PHE A 29 2.30 18.49 -7.06
C PHE A 29 2.85 19.15 -5.77
N HIS A 30 2.00 19.67 -4.89
CA HIS A 30 2.47 20.06 -3.55
C HIS A 30 3.11 18.87 -2.83
N PRO A 31 4.03 19.10 -1.86
CA PRO A 31 4.67 18.01 -1.12
C PRO A 31 3.64 17.02 -0.53
N ILE A 32 4.01 15.74 -0.49
CA ILE A 32 3.20 14.72 0.16
C ILE A 32 3.16 15.00 1.65
N ARG A 33 1.98 15.21 2.22
CA ARG A 33 1.81 15.65 3.60
C ARG A 33 1.75 14.49 4.59
N VAL A 34 2.41 14.65 5.71
CA VAL A 34 2.38 13.68 6.81
C VAL A 34 1.26 14.04 7.79
N GLN A 35 0.33 13.11 7.95
CA GLN A 35 -0.78 13.22 8.90
C GLN A 35 -0.64 12.23 10.04
N THR A 36 -1.04 12.61 11.24
CA THR A 36 -1.19 11.74 12.40
C THR A 36 -2.60 11.72 12.96
N MET A 37 -2.81 10.98 14.04
CA MET A 37 -4.08 10.92 14.76
C MET A 37 -3.81 10.72 16.25
N THR A 38 -4.45 11.53 17.10
CA THR A 38 -4.39 11.35 18.55
C THR A 38 -5.12 10.09 19.00
N THR A 39 -4.68 9.54 20.11
CA THR A 39 -5.27 8.36 20.79
C THR A 39 -5.91 8.72 22.14
N THR A 40 -5.78 9.96 22.58
CA THR A 40 -6.36 10.48 23.82
C THR A 40 -7.89 10.60 23.72
N ASP A 41 -8.55 10.60 24.88
CA ASP A 41 -9.96 11.00 24.95
C ASP A 41 -10.12 12.47 24.54
N THR A 42 -10.95 12.72 23.55
CA THR A 42 -11.18 14.08 23.04
C THR A 42 -11.82 15.01 24.09
N MET A 43 -12.46 14.45 25.12
CA MET A 43 -12.97 15.23 26.24
C MET A 43 -11.87 15.64 27.24
N ASP A 44 -10.72 14.98 27.23
CA ASP A 44 -9.49 15.45 27.90
C ASP A 44 -8.78 16.47 26.99
N THR A 45 -9.18 17.72 27.13
CA THR A 45 -8.64 18.84 26.34
C THR A 45 -7.12 18.95 26.48
N LEU A 46 -6.60 18.91 27.70
CA LEU A 46 -5.16 19.10 27.94
C LEU A 46 -4.35 17.92 27.47
N GLY A 47 -4.76 16.70 27.76
CA GLY A 47 -4.10 15.48 27.27
C GLY A 47 -4.05 15.42 25.75
N THR A 48 -5.14 15.80 25.08
CA THR A 48 -5.20 15.86 23.60
C THR A 48 -4.29 16.95 23.03
N VAL A 49 -4.21 18.11 23.66
CA VAL A 49 -3.30 19.19 23.30
C VAL A 49 -1.84 18.75 23.43
N GLU A 50 -1.45 18.16 24.56
CA GLU A 50 -0.08 17.70 24.81
C GLU A 50 0.34 16.63 23.78
N GLN A 51 -0.52 15.65 23.48
CA GLN A 51 -0.23 14.63 22.49
C GLN A 51 -0.15 15.25 21.07
N SER A 52 -1.04 16.17 20.75
CA SER A 52 -0.99 16.90 19.48
C SER A 52 0.32 17.66 19.30
N ILE A 53 0.82 18.31 20.36
CA ILE A 53 2.10 19.04 20.35
C ILE A 53 3.27 18.05 20.09
N ARG A 54 3.34 16.94 20.80
CA ARG A 54 4.40 15.93 20.56
C ARG A 54 4.38 15.44 19.11
N CYS A 55 3.21 15.19 18.56
CA CYS A 55 3.08 14.82 17.15
C CYS A 55 3.55 15.94 16.19
N ILE A 56 3.19 17.19 16.46
CA ILE A 56 3.62 18.33 15.63
C ILE A 56 5.13 18.52 15.70
N GLU A 57 5.72 18.41 16.88
CA GLU A 57 7.17 18.52 17.08
C GLU A 57 7.94 17.36 16.42
N ALA A 58 7.36 16.15 16.36
CA ALA A 58 7.87 15.05 15.55
C ALA A 58 7.76 15.33 14.04
N GLY A 59 6.94 16.31 13.63
CA GLY A 59 6.81 16.85 12.29
C GLY A 59 5.53 16.43 11.55
N ALA A 60 4.45 16.19 12.27
CA ALA A 60 3.14 16.07 11.66
C ALA A 60 2.67 17.42 11.10
N GLU A 61 2.18 17.43 9.87
CA GLU A 61 1.65 18.62 9.19
C GLU A 61 0.13 18.73 9.33
N LEU A 62 -0.53 17.66 9.75
CA LEU A 62 -1.97 17.56 9.97
C LEU A 62 -2.23 16.65 11.19
N VAL A 63 -3.04 17.11 12.13
CA VAL A 63 -3.41 16.33 13.33
C VAL A 63 -4.90 15.98 13.28
N ARG A 64 -5.22 14.67 13.34
CA ARG A 64 -6.59 14.18 13.35
C ARG A 64 -7.02 13.81 14.76
N ILE A 65 -8.19 14.27 15.16
CA ILE A 65 -8.80 14.06 16.48
C ILE A 65 -10.16 13.41 16.26
N THR A 66 -10.45 12.35 17.01
CA THR A 66 -11.74 11.64 16.93
C THR A 66 -12.86 12.48 17.55
N ALA A 67 -14.00 12.59 16.88
CA ALA A 67 -15.18 13.26 17.40
C ALA A 67 -16.44 12.40 17.17
N PRO A 68 -16.69 11.38 18.01
CA PRO A 68 -17.76 10.42 17.83
C PRO A 68 -19.15 11.00 18.12
N SER A 69 -19.26 12.05 18.95
CA SER A 69 -20.51 12.69 19.30
C SER A 69 -20.42 14.20 19.24
N LYS A 70 -21.56 14.88 19.53
CA LYS A 70 -21.63 16.36 19.57
C LYS A 70 -20.70 16.96 20.61
N LYS A 71 -20.55 16.33 21.78
CA LYS A 71 -19.75 16.86 22.89
C LYS A 71 -18.28 16.93 22.51
N GLU A 72 -17.74 15.86 21.92
CA GLU A 72 -16.37 15.82 21.44
C GLU A 72 -16.19 16.82 20.28
N ALA A 73 -17.17 16.92 19.35
CA ALA A 73 -17.12 17.89 18.28
C ALA A 73 -17.07 19.34 18.80
N GLU A 74 -17.85 19.68 19.82
CA GLU A 74 -17.83 20.98 20.50
C GLU A 74 -16.51 21.23 21.22
N ASN A 75 -15.95 20.19 21.88
CA ASN A 75 -14.68 20.31 22.61
C ASN A 75 -13.47 20.55 21.70
N LEU A 76 -13.57 20.23 20.40
CA LEU A 76 -12.53 20.58 19.41
C LEU A 76 -12.22 22.09 19.41
N LEU A 77 -13.18 22.95 19.74
CA LEU A 77 -12.94 24.38 19.86
C LEU A 77 -11.97 24.70 21.00
N ASN A 78 -12.12 24.05 22.15
CA ASN A 78 -11.24 24.26 23.31
C ASN A 78 -9.83 23.75 22.99
N ILE A 79 -9.72 22.57 22.37
CA ILE A 79 -8.43 22.00 21.93
C ILE A 79 -7.74 22.94 20.95
N LYS A 80 -8.46 23.40 19.92
CA LYS A 80 -7.94 24.33 18.92
C LYS A 80 -7.46 25.63 19.54
N ASN A 81 -8.27 26.25 20.41
CA ASN A 81 -7.92 27.51 21.06
C ASN A 81 -6.67 27.35 21.92
N GLU A 82 -6.55 26.27 22.67
CA GLU A 82 -5.38 26.02 23.52
C GLU A 82 -4.11 25.77 22.68
N LEU A 83 -4.20 25.03 21.58
CA LEU A 83 -3.07 24.86 20.63
C LEU A 83 -2.63 26.21 20.06
N ARG A 84 -3.59 27.05 19.61
CA ARG A 84 -3.30 28.40 19.07
C ARG A 84 -2.68 29.31 20.13
N ARG A 85 -3.18 29.26 21.37
CA ARG A 85 -2.62 30.00 22.50
C ARG A 85 -1.16 29.61 22.78
N ARG A 86 -0.80 28.35 22.57
CA ARG A 86 0.58 27.85 22.70
C ARG A 86 1.45 28.06 21.45
N GLY A 87 0.92 28.69 20.38
CA GLY A 87 1.65 29.03 19.17
C GLY A 87 1.63 27.96 18.07
N TYR A 88 0.89 26.88 18.22
CA TYR A 88 0.78 25.81 17.23
C TYR A 88 -0.38 26.07 16.26
N ASN A 89 -0.06 26.30 14.97
CA ASN A 89 -1.04 26.62 13.93
C ASN A 89 -1.34 25.44 12.98
N THR A 90 -0.85 24.26 13.28
CA THR A 90 -1.09 23.04 12.48
C THR A 90 -2.60 22.80 12.29
N PRO A 91 -3.09 22.55 11.05
CA PRO A 91 -4.49 22.27 10.80
C PRO A 91 -4.99 21.02 11.52
N LEU A 92 -6.19 21.14 12.10
CA LEU A 92 -6.87 20.04 12.79
C LEU A 92 -7.88 19.37 11.87
N ILE A 93 -8.07 18.08 12.08
CA ILE A 93 -9.02 17.26 11.34
C ILE A 93 -9.94 16.57 12.34
N ALA A 94 -11.25 16.74 12.19
CA ALA A 94 -12.23 15.97 12.95
C ALA A 94 -12.53 14.64 12.24
N ASP A 95 -12.40 13.54 12.98
CA ASP A 95 -12.79 12.22 12.52
C ASP A 95 -14.18 11.87 13.02
N ILE A 96 -15.16 11.97 12.13
CA ILE A 96 -16.56 11.73 12.46
C ILE A 96 -16.92 10.28 12.14
N HIS A 97 -17.39 9.56 13.16
CA HIS A 97 -17.68 8.14 13.00
C HIS A 97 -19.12 7.87 12.53
N PHE A 98 -20.14 8.42 13.22
CA PHE A 98 -21.51 7.95 13.05
C PHE A 98 -22.58 9.06 12.97
N THR A 99 -22.25 10.33 13.18
CA THR A 99 -23.26 11.34 13.47
C THR A 99 -23.13 12.55 12.56
N PRO A 100 -24.04 12.78 11.58
CA PRO A 100 -24.02 13.98 10.73
C PRO A 100 -23.94 15.29 11.52
N ASN A 101 -24.71 15.43 12.61
CA ASN A 101 -24.70 16.63 13.44
C ASN A 101 -23.33 16.94 14.07
N ALA A 102 -22.54 15.92 14.43
CA ALA A 102 -21.18 16.15 14.93
C ALA A 102 -20.27 16.67 13.81
N ALA A 103 -20.44 16.18 12.58
CA ALA A 103 -19.72 16.68 11.41
C ALA A 103 -20.02 18.16 11.14
N GLU A 104 -21.28 18.55 11.22
CA GLU A 104 -21.72 19.93 11.02
C GLU A 104 -21.17 20.91 12.07
N ILE A 105 -21.08 20.47 13.34
CA ILE A 105 -20.44 21.24 14.42
C ILE A 105 -18.94 21.35 14.16
N ALA A 106 -18.28 20.24 13.93
CA ALA A 106 -16.84 20.19 13.71
C ALA A 106 -16.41 20.99 12.48
N ALA A 107 -17.20 20.97 11.39
CA ALA A 107 -16.90 21.72 10.16
C ALA A 107 -16.84 23.24 10.35
N ARG A 108 -17.47 23.78 11.40
CA ARG A 108 -17.37 25.20 11.77
C ARG A 108 -16.14 25.54 12.61
N ILE A 109 -15.43 24.50 13.08
CA ILE A 109 -14.34 24.65 14.06
C ILE A 109 -12.99 24.33 13.44
N VAL A 110 -12.87 23.15 12.79
CA VAL A 110 -11.59 22.62 12.29
C VAL A 110 -11.39 22.86 10.80
N GLU A 111 -10.16 22.68 10.34
CA GLU A 111 -9.79 22.95 8.95
C GLU A 111 -10.18 21.81 7.99
N LYS A 112 -10.44 20.61 8.52
CA LYS A 112 -10.91 19.47 7.72
C LYS A 112 -11.81 18.55 8.55
N VAL A 113 -12.88 18.04 7.93
CA VAL A 113 -13.70 16.96 8.51
C VAL A 113 -13.53 15.67 7.71
N ARG A 114 -13.55 14.53 8.38
CA ARG A 114 -13.62 13.24 7.72
C ARG A 114 -14.97 12.61 7.96
N VAL A 115 -15.62 12.21 6.89
CA VAL A 115 -16.85 11.41 6.91
C VAL A 115 -16.57 10.01 6.33
N ASN A 116 -17.25 9.01 6.88
CA ASN A 116 -17.20 7.65 6.37
C ASN A 116 -18.54 7.32 5.68
N PRO A 117 -18.56 7.18 4.35
CA PRO A 117 -19.79 6.91 3.60
C PRO A 117 -20.65 5.78 4.18
N GLY A 118 -20.01 4.67 4.58
CA GLY A 118 -20.72 3.52 5.10
C GLY A 118 -21.39 3.69 6.46
N ASN A 119 -21.05 4.76 7.19
CA ASN A 119 -21.58 5.02 8.54
C ASN A 119 -22.25 6.38 8.69
N TYR A 120 -22.17 7.24 7.67
CA TYR A 120 -22.61 8.64 7.77
C TYR A 120 -24.15 8.76 7.74
N VAL A 121 -24.79 8.08 6.80
CA VAL A 121 -26.24 8.06 6.64
C VAL A 121 -26.80 6.66 6.79
N ASP A 122 -26.11 5.68 6.20
CA ASP A 122 -26.50 4.29 6.23
C ASP A 122 -26.18 3.66 7.59
N LYS A 123 -27.14 2.93 8.17
CA LYS A 123 -26.88 2.14 9.36
C LYS A 123 -26.72 0.69 8.92
N LYS A 124 -25.58 0.07 9.23
CA LYS A 124 -25.39 -1.36 9.08
C LYS A 124 -26.42 -2.07 9.93
N LYS A 125 -27.26 -2.88 9.32
CA LYS A 125 -28.19 -3.79 9.97
C LYS A 125 -27.73 -5.24 9.86
N PHE A 126 -26.67 -5.48 9.05
CA PHE A 126 -26.18 -6.81 8.69
C PHE A 126 -27.25 -7.70 8.03
N GLU A 127 -28.19 -7.08 7.32
CA GLU A 127 -29.25 -7.73 6.57
C GLU A 127 -28.88 -7.74 5.09
N LEU A 128 -28.90 -8.89 4.46
CA LEU A 128 -28.82 -9.02 3.00
C LEU A 128 -30.19 -8.62 2.42
N ILE A 129 -30.35 -7.35 2.12
CA ILE A 129 -31.56 -6.84 1.46
C ILE A 129 -31.24 -6.69 -0.02
N GLU A 130 -32.01 -7.31 -0.88
CA GLU A 130 -31.96 -7.04 -2.32
C GLU A 130 -32.59 -5.66 -2.58
N TYR A 131 -31.80 -4.73 -3.10
CA TYR A 131 -32.24 -3.40 -3.50
C TYR A 131 -32.61 -3.43 -5.00
N SER A 132 -33.84 -3.06 -5.32
CA SER A 132 -34.16 -2.72 -6.72
C SER A 132 -33.44 -1.43 -7.12
N ASP A 133 -33.34 -1.16 -8.43
CA ASP A 133 -32.74 0.10 -8.92
C ASP A 133 -33.49 1.34 -8.41
N ALA A 134 -34.81 1.23 -8.24
CA ALA A 134 -35.65 2.30 -7.69
C ALA A 134 -35.35 2.55 -6.20
N ASP A 135 -35.28 1.48 -5.38
CA ASP A 135 -34.95 1.58 -3.96
C ASP A 135 -33.52 2.15 -3.77
N TYR A 136 -32.60 1.72 -4.66
CA TYR A 136 -31.22 2.24 -4.62
C TYR A 136 -31.17 3.74 -4.92
N ALA A 137 -31.92 4.22 -5.89
CA ALA A 137 -32.00 5.63 -6.26
C ALA A 137 -32.63 6.46 -5.11
N GLU A 138 -33.68 5.97 -4.46
CA GLU A 138 -34.29 6.63 -3.30
C GLU A 138 -33.29 6.77 -2.12
N GLU A 139 -32.48 5.75 -1.87
CA GLU A 139 -31.42 5.81 -0.87
C GLU A 139 -30.34 6.87 -1.22
N ILE A 140 -29.97 7.02 -2.50
CA ILE A 140 -29.05 8.07 -2.94
C ILE A 140 -29.64 9.46 -2.69
N ASP A 141 -30.93 9.67 -2.95
CA ASP A 141 -31.60 10.94 -2.66
C ASP A 141 -31.63 11.22 -1.16
N ARG A 142 -31.88 10.23 -0.32
CA ARG A 142 -31.80 10.34 1.14
C ARG A 142 -30.39 10.71 1.62
N ILE A 143 -29.35 10.11 1.01
CA ILE A 143 -27.95 10.47 1.29
C ILE A 143 -27.70 11.93 0.91
N ARG A 144 -28.16 12.36 -0.26
CA ARG A 144 -28.03 13.75 -0.73
C ARG A 144 -28.64 14.74 0.27
N GLU A 145 -29.88 14.53 0.70
CA GLU A 145 -30.56 15.37 1.66
C GLU A 145 -29.79 15.52 2.99
N ARG A 146 -29.16 14.45 3.47
CA ARG A 146 -28.41 14.45 4.72
C ARG A 146 -27.00 14.99 4.60
N PHE A 147 -26.41 14.92 3.41
CA PHE A 147 -25.03 15.32 3.15
C PHE A 147 -24.91 16.78 2.70
N THR A 148 -25.88 17.31 1.97
CA THR A 148 -25.89 18.68 1.47
C THR A 148 -25.74 19.74 2.58
N PRO A 149 -26.35 19.64 3.77
CA PRO A 149 -26.11 20.59 4.87
C PRO A 149 -24.64 20.69 5.27
N LEU A 150 -23.95 19.57 5.39
CA LEU A 150 -22.51 19.57 5.70
C LEU A 150 -21.69 20.24 4.59
N ILE A 151 -22.00 19.97 3.32
CA ILE A 151 -21.35 20.61 2.17
C ILE A 151 -21.52 22.13 2.24
N THR A 152 -22.72 22.59 2.53
CA THR A 152 -23.02 24.04 2.67
C THR A 152 -22.16 24.68 3.73
N ILE A 153 -22.06 24.07 4.92
CA ILE A 153 -21.22 24.54 6.02
C ILE A 153 -19.74 24.55 5.61
N CYS A 154 -19.27 23.47 4.98
CA CYS A 154 -17.88 23.40 4.51
C CYS A 154 -17.57 24.51 3.48
N LYS A 155 -18.49 24.88 2.62
CA LYS A 155 -18.36 26.02 1.68
C LYS A 155 -18.28 27.35 2.42
N GLU A 156 -19.16 27.54 3.41
CA GLU A 156 -19.25 28.77 4.21
C GLU A 156 -17.97 29.02 5.02
N TYR A 157 -17.44 27.96 5.65
CA TYR A 157 -16.29 28.08 6.56
C TYR A 157 -14.95 27.79 5.88
N GLY A 158 -14.93 27.41 4.59
CA GLY A 158 -13.71 27.05 3.86
C GLY A 158 -13.10 25.72 4.34
N THR A 159 -13.89 24.88 5.00
CA THR A 159 -13.44 23.62 5.58
C THR A 159 -13.29 22.56 4.49
N ALA A 160 -12.15 21.87 4.45
CA ALA A 160 -11.96 20.74 3.56
C ALA A 160 -12.71 19.50 4.06
N MET A 161 -13.02 18.58 3.15
CA MET A 161 -13.68 17.33 3.50
C MET A 161 -12.84 16.13 3.05
N ARG A 162 -12.75 15.09 3.87
CA ARG A 162 -12.26 13.78 3.42
C ARG A 162 -13.41 12.78 3.39
N ILE A 163 -13.71 12.27 2.21
CA ILE A 163 -14.56 11.11 2.02
C ILE A 163 -13.67 9.87 2.23
N GLY A 164 -13.84 9.24 3.39
CA GLY A 164 -12.91 8.23 3.90
C GLY A 164 -13.56 6.87 4.04
N THR A 165 -13.49 6.06 2.98
CA THR A 165 -14.00 4.69 2.96
C THR A 165 -13.03 3.73 3.64
N ASN A 166 -13.57 2.85 4.49
CA ASN A 166 -12.86 1.72 5.08
C ASN A 166 -13.54 0.43 4.62
N HIS A 167 -12.73 -0.56 4.21
CA HIS A 167 -13.20 -1.86 3.74
C HIS A 167 -14.19 -2.53 4.71
N GLY A 168 -13.84 -2.60 6.00
CA GLY A 168 -14.70 -3.20 7.03
C GLY A 168 -15.98 -2.42 7.40
N SER A 169 -16.25 -1.26 6.77
CA SER A 169 -17.40 -0.40 7.12
C SER A 169 -18.24 0.02 5.90
N LEU A 170 -18.29 -0.81 4.87
CA LEU A 170 -19.20 -0.58 3.74
C LEU A 170 -20.66 -0.75 4.20
N SER A 171 -21.58 0.06 3.65
CA SER A 171 -23.02 -0.05 3.97
C SER A 171 -23.60 -1.34 3.40
N ASP A 172 -24.70 -1.83 4.00
CA ASP A 172 -25.37 -3.05 3.54
C ASP A 172 -25.85 -2.92 2.09
N ARG A 173 -26.25 -1.73 1.68
CA ARG A 173 -26.63 -1.40 0.29
C ARG A 173 -25.47 -1.60 -0.69
N ILE A 174 -24.26 -1.10 -0.34
CA ILE A 174 -23.06 -1.29 -1.16
C ILE A 174 -22.64 -2.76 -1.16
N MET A 175 -22.69 -3.42 0.01
CA MET A 175 -22.36 -4.85 0.13
C MET A 175 -23.29 -5.72 -0.71
N SER A 176 -24.58 -5.41 -0.73
CA SER A 176 -25.58 -6.15 -1.50
C SER A 176 -25.36 -6.00 -3.02
N ARG A 177 -25.01 -4.81 -3.50
CA ARG A 177 -24.90 -4.52 -4.94
C ARG A 177 -23.51 -4.80 -5.53
N TYR A 178 -22.44 -4.51 -4.79
CA TYR A 178 -21.05 -4.56 -5.27
C TYR A 178 -20.18 -5.55 -4.50
N GLY A 179 -20.70 -6.10 -3.39
CA GLY A 179 -19.96 -7.00 -2.51
C GLY A 179 -18.86 -6.34 -1.71
N ASP A 180 -18.13 -7.15 -0.94
CA ASP A 180 -16.94 -6.75 -0.18
C ASP A 180 -15.71 -6.74 -1.10
N THR A 181 -15.68 -5.81 -2.03
CA THR A 181 -14.72 -5.74 -3.13
C THR A 181 -14.10 -4.35 -3.25
N PRO A 182 -12.96 -4.20 -3.93
CA PRO A 182 -12.42 -2.89 -4.31
C PRO A 182 -13.45 -2.00 -5.03
N MET A 183 -14.33 -2.59 -5.87
CA MET A 183 -15.38 -1.85 -6.55
C MET A 183 -16.43 -1.31 -5.57
N GLY A 184 -16.83 -2.10 -4.57
CA GLY A 184 -17.73 -1.64 -3.50
C GLY A 184 -17.13 -0.47 -2.71
N MET A 185 -15.84 -0.51 -2.42
CA MET A 185 -15.14 0.61 -1.76
C MET A 185 -15.16 1.87 -2.63
N VAL A 186 -14.87 1.72 -3.92
CA VAL A 186 -14.83 2.85 -4.88
C VAL A 186 -16.22 3.46 -5.02
N GLU A 187 -17.24 2.67 -5.27
CA GLU A 187 -18.60 3.18 -5.47
C GLU A 187 -19.14 3.88 -4.22
N SER A 188 -18.86 3.34 -3.03
CA SER A 188 -19.19 3.98 -1.76
C SER A 188 -18.65 5.41 -1.63
N ALA A 189 -17.44 5.68 -2.15
CA ALA A 189 -16.88 7.03 -2.15
C ALA A 189 -17.39 7.88 -3.34
N MET A 190 -17.58 7.29 -4.51
CA MET A 190 -18.00 7.98 -5.73
C MET A 190 -19.41 8.54 -5.60
N GLU A 191 -20.32 7.86 -4.92
CA GLU A 191 -21.65 8.38 -4.63
C GLU A 191 -21.60 9.73 -3.88
N PHE A 192 -20.81 9.81 -2.83
CA PHE A 192 -20.61 11.05 -2.07
C PHE A 192 -19.87 12.11 -2.90
N LEU A 193 -18.90 11.70 -3.70
CA LEU A 193 -18.16 12.62 -4.57
C LEU A 193 -19.07 13.21 -5.66
N ARG A 194 -19.96 12.42 -6.27
CA ARG A 194 -20.94 12.89 -7.27
C ARG A 194 -21.88 13.94 -6.66
N ILE A 195 -22.38 13.70 -5.43
CA ILE A 195 -23.21 14.65 -4.71
C ILE A 195 -22.45 15.95 -4.44
N ALA A 196 -21.22 15.87 -3.92
CA ALA A 196 -20.40 17.03 -3.64
C ALA A 196 -20.10 17.86 -4.90
N ARG A 197 -19.81 17.20 -6.03
CA ARG A 197 -19.61 17.85 -7.33
C ARG A 197 -20.89 18.51 -7.85
N TYR A 198 -22.02 17.86 -7.70
CA TYR A 198 -23.33 18.44 -8.05
C TYR A 198 -23.58 19.73 -7.27
N GLU A 199 -23.22 19.76 -5.98
CA GLU A 199 -23.26 20.95 -5.13
C GLU A 199 -22.12 21.96 -5.41
N ASN A 200 -21.29 21.74 -6.44
CA ASN A 200 -20.14 22.58 -6.77
C ASN A 200 -19.17 22.76 -5.57
N TYR A 201 -18.88 21.65 -4.88
CA TYR A 201 -17.91 21.59 -3.79
C TYR A 201 -16.74 20.68 -4.16
N HIS A 202 -15.54 21.25 -4.20
CA HIS A 202 -14.34 20.57 -4.69
C HIS A 202 -13.20 20.49 -3.69
N ASN A 203 -13.35 21.04 -2.48
CA ASN A 203 -12.30 20.97 -1.46
C ASN A 203 -12.29 19.60 -0.76
N ILE A 204 -12.05 18.54 -1.54
CA ILE A 204 -12.24 17.13 -1.19
C ILE A 204 -10.95 16.34 -1.28
N VAL A 205 -10.73 15.47 -0.31
CA VAL A 205 -9.69 14.42 -0.28
C VAL A 205 -10.39 13.06 -0.20
N LEU A 206 -9.85 12.03 -0.84
CA LEU A 206 -10.41 10.68 -0.82
C LEU A 206 -9.47 9.69 -0.14
N SER A 207 -10.02 8.64 0.45
CA SER A 207 -9.22 7.54 0.97
C SER A 207 -9.95 6.20 0.92
N MET A 208 -9.20 5.15 0.53
CA MET A 208 -9.64 3.75 0.42
C MET A 208 -8.82 2.88 1.37
N LYS A 209 -9.20 2.84 2.65
CA LYS A 209 -8.40 2.13 3.65
C LYS A 209 -8.85 0.69 3.83
N SER A 210 -7.87 -0.21 3.92
CA SER A 210 -8.06 -1.62 4.25
C SER A 210 -6.91 -2.10 5.14
N SER A 211 -7.14 -3.11 5.94
CA SER A 211 -6.09 -3.85 6.66
C SER A 211 -5.30 -4.79 5.74
N ASN A 212 -5.90 -5.15 4.59
CA ASN A 212 -5.21 -5.87 3.52
C ASN A 212 -4.58 -4.88 2.54
N PRO A 213 -3.23 -4.77 2.47
CA PRO A 213 -2.55 -3.85 1.57
C PRO A 213 -2.89 -4.08 0.09
N GLN A 214 -3.12 -5.32 -0.32
CA GLN A 214 -3.46 -5.65 -1.71
C GLN A 214 -4.82 -5.09 -2.10
N VAL A 215 -5.85 -5.28 -1.28
CA VAL A 215 -7.20 -4.72 -1.48
C VAL A 215 -7.12 -3.19 -1.51
N MET A 216 -6.33 -2.60 -0.60
CA MET A 216 -6.11 -1.16 -0.55
C MET A 216 -5.53 -0.63 -1.86
N VAL A 217 -4.43 -1.23 -2.35
CA VAL A 217 -3.77 -0.81 -3.59
C VAL A 217 -4.73 -0.91 -4.78
N GLN A 218 -5.46 -2.01 -4.90
CA GLN A 218 -6.44 -2.21 -5.96
C GLN A 218 -7.55 -1.15 -5.91
N ALA A 219 -8.09 -0.86 -4.72
CA ALA A 219 -9.15 0.12 -4.54
C ALA A 219 -8.70 1.54 -4.92
N TYR A 220 -7.48 1.97 -4.55
CA TYR A 220 -6.96 3.28 -4.95
C TYR A 220 -6.70 3.38 -6.45
N ARG A 221 -6.13 2.36 -7.07
CA ARG A 221 -5.93 2.30 -8.52
C ARG A 221 -7.26 2.41 -9.26
N LEU A 222 -8.25 1.64 -8.82
CA LEU A 222 -9.59 1.66 -9.40
C LEU A 222 -10.28 3.00 -9.18
N LEU A 223 -10.15 3.62 -8.00
CA LEU A 223 -10.69 4.94 -7.70
C LEU A 223 -10.11 6.01 -8.62
N ALA A 224 -8.77 6.06 -8.78
CA ALA A 224 -8.11 7.00 -9.66
C ALA A 224 -8.61 6.86 -11.10
N LYS A 225 -8.67 5.63 -11.60
CA LYS A 225 -9.22 5.34 -12.94
C LYS A 225 -10.66 5.79 -13.07
N THR A 226 -11.53 5.47 -12.10
CA THR A 226 -12.95 5.82 -12.14
C THR A 226 -13.15 7.34 -12.14
N MET A 227 -12.40 8.08 -11.33
CA MET A 227 -12.44 9.55 -11.33
C MET A 227 -12.03 10.14 -12.67
N PHE A 228 -10.97 9.62 -13.31
CA PHE A 228 -10.57 10.07 -14.64
C PHE A 228 -11.59 9.72 -15.72
N ASP A 229 -12.14 8.52 -15.72
CA ASP A 229 -13.12 8.08 -16.70
C ASP A 229 -14.42 8.90 -16.58
N GLU A 230 -14.82 9.27 -15.37
CA GLU A 230 -16.09 9.97 -15.12
C GLU A 230 -15.95 11.50 -15.15
N PHE A 231 -14.85 12.04 -14.65
CA PHE A 231 -14.69 13.49 -14.45
C PHE A 231 -13.55 14.11 -15.24
N GLY A 232 -12.65 13.32 -15.82
CA GLY A 232 -11.43 13.82 -16.47
C GLY A 232 -10.38 14.39 -15.51
N GLU A 233 -10.58 14.28 -14.20
CA GLU A 233 -9.69 14.81 -13.18
C GLU A 233 -9.67 13.89 -11.95
N CYS A 234 -8.59 13.94 -11.17
CA CYS A 234 -8.43 13.20 -9.94
C CYS A 234 -8.36 14.14 -8.73
N TYR A 235 -9.00 13.75 -7.64
CA TYR A 235 -8.90 14.44 -6.35
C TYR A 235 -7.74 13.88 -5.52
N PRO A 236 -7.17 14.68 -4.60
CA PRO A 236 -6.10 14.24 -3.72
C PRO A 236 -6.45 12.98 -2.94
N LEU A 237 -5.46 12.10 -2.81
CA LEU A 237 -5.58 10.81 -2.16
C LEU A 237 -4.83 10.81 -0.81
N HIS A 238 -5.52 10.36 0.25
CA HIS A 238 -4.93 10.13 1.56
C HIS A 238 -4.65 8.65 1.76
N LEU A 239 -3.39 8.24 1.72
CA LEU A 239 -2.97 6.85 1.80
C LEU A 239 -2.78 6.38 3.25
N GLY A 240 -3.04 5.11 3.49
CA GLY A 240 -2.75 4.47 4.77
C GLY A 240 -3.40 3.10 4.89
N VAL A 241 -2.64 2.14 5.40
CA VAL A 241 -3.15 0.83 5.81
C VAL A 241 -3.85 0.98 7.16
N THR A 242 -5.01 0.36 7.33
CA THR A 242 -5.74 0.34 8.61
C THR A 242 -5.28 -0.86 9.42
N GLU A 243 -5.03 -0.66 10.72
CA GLU A 243 -4.67 -1.75 11.63
C GLU A 243 -3.47 -2.57 11.09
N ALA A 244 -2.41 -1.85 10.73
CA ALA A 244 -1.23 -2.49 10.15
C ALA A 244 -0.53 -3.44 11.14
N GLY A 245 -0.73 -3.23 12.43
CA GLY A 245 -0.09 -3.99 13.51
C GLY A 245 1.00 -3.21 14.20
N ASP A 246 1.78 -3.89 15.03
CA ASP A 246 2.89 -3.34 15.77
C ASP A 246 4.24 -3.63 15.14
N GLY A 247 5.27 -3.01 15.68
CA GLY A 247 6.66 -3.30 15.40
C GLY A 247 7.00 -3.27 13.90
N GLU A 248 7.79 -4.24 13.50
CA GLU A 248 8.33 -4.36 12.14
C GLU A 248 7.23 -4.73 11.12
N ASP A 249 6.32 -5.63 11.47
CA ASP A 249 5.24 -6.07 10.59
C ASP A 249 4.33 -4.93 10.17
N GLY A 250 3.95 -4.06 11.11
CA GLY A 250 3.14 -2.89 10.83
C GLY A 250 3.84 -1.90 9.88
N ARG A 251 5.15 -1.73 10.06
CA ARG A 251 6.00 -0.90 9.18
C ARG A 251 6.10 -1.48 7.78
N ILE A 252 6.33 -2.79 7.66
CA ILE A 252 6.41 -3.50 6.37
C ILE A 252 5.08 -3.43 5.62
N LYS A 253 3.95 -3.73 6.27
CA LYS A 253 2.62 -3.61 5.66
C LYS A 253 2.32 -2.19 5.19
N SER A 254 2.67 -1.20 5.99
CA SER A 254 2.50 0.21 5.63
C SER A 254 3.39 0.60 4.45
N ALA A 255 4.64 0.16 4.43
CA ALA A 255 5.56 0.39 3.32
C ALA A 255 5.08 -0.27 2.03
N ILE A 256 4.57 -1.50 2.08
CA ILE A 256 4.00 -2.20 0.93
C ILE A 256 2.77 -1.44 0.40
N GLY A 257 1.79 -1.17 1.26
CA GLY A 257 0.52 -0.57 0.83
C GLY A 257 0.69 0.88 0.35
N ILE A 258 1.37 1.72 1.13
CA ILE A 258 1.59 3.14 0.80
C ILE A 258 2.63 3.25 -0.32
N GLY A 259 3.77 2.54 -0.20
CA GLY A 259 4.88 2.61 -1.15
C GLY A 259 4.48 2.17 -2.56
N SER A 260 3.70 1.10 -2.71
CA SER A 260 3.21 0.67 -4.04
C SER A 260 2.41 1.75 -4.76
N LEU A 261 1.57 2.50 -4.02
CA LEU A 261 0.79 3.59 -4.59
C LEU A 261 1.65 4.82 -4.89
N LEU A 262 2.62 5.13 -4.02
CA LEU A 262 3.56 6.21 -4.28
C LEU A 262 4.44 5.91 -5.51
N GLU A 263 4.85 4.66 -5.72
CA GLU A 263 5.56 4.26 -6.97
C GLU A 263 4.68 4.42 -8.21
N ASP A 264 3.37 4.18 -8.12
CA ASP A 264 2.41 4.49 -9.17
C ASP A 264 2.22 6.02 -9.38
N GLY A 265 2.82 6.87 -8.56
CA GLY A 265 2.61 8.31 -8.55
C GLY A 265 1.32 8.76 -7.86
N LEU A 266 0.63 7.87 -7.14
CA LEU A 266 -0.61 8.13 -6.43
C LEU A 266 -0.33 8.51 -4.98
N GLY A 267 -0.99 9.56 -4.49
CA GLY A 267 -0.96 9.94 -3.07
C GLY A 267 -0.44 11.35 -2.81
N ASP A 268 -1.19 12.07 -1.99
CA ASP A 268 -0.93 13.46 -1.64
C ASP A 268 -0.76 13.67 -0.14
N THR A 269 -1.24 12.73 0.66
CA THR A 269 -1.00 12.69 2.11
C THR A 269 -0.99 11.25 2.60
N VAL A 270 -0.19 10.99 3.63
CA VAL A 270 0.00 9.65 4.18
C VAL A 270 -0.23 9.63 5.69
N ARG A 271 -0.69 8.48 6.20
CA ARG A 271 -0.67 8.15 7.62
C ARG A 271 -0.35 6.67 7.79
N VAL A 272 0.68 6.39 8.54
CA VAL A 272 0.93 5.05 9.09
C VAL A 272 0.06 4.88 10.35
N SER A 273 -0.39 3.67 10.62
CA SER A 273 -1.22 3.33 11.79
C SER A 273 -0.63 2.09 12.46
N LEU A 274 0.14 2.32 13.51
CA LEU A 274 0.77 1.29 14.33
C LEU A 274 0.06 1.20 15.69
N THR A 275 0.42 0.18 16.47
CA THR A 275 0.00 0.03 17.87
C THR A 275 0.99 0.74 18.83
N GLU A 276 1.48 1.90 18.40
CA GLU A 276 2.49 2.69 19.11
C GLU A 276 1.92 4.09 19.38
N ASP A 277 2.65 4.88 20.18
CA ASP A 277 2.31 6.29 20.36
C ASP A 277 2.37 7.04 19.02
N PRO A 278 1.40 7.91 18.72
CA PRO A 278 1.24 8.49 17.39
C PRO A 278 2.42 9.36 16.94
N GLU A 279 3.20 9.92 17.86
CA GLU A 279 4.43 10.64 17.56
C GLU A 279 5.52 9.74 16.96
N LEU A 280 5.50 8.43 17.27
CA LEU A 280 6.46 7.43 16.74
C LEU A 280 6.09 6.98 15.32
N GLU A 281 4.84 7.17 14.89
CA GLU A 281 4.39 6.90 13.51
C GLU A 281 4.97 7.92 12.49
N ILE A 282 5.30 9.13 12.95
CA ILE A 282 5.72 10.23 12.07
C ILE A 282 7.07 9.98 11.37
N PRO A 283 8.13 9.52 12.05
CA PRO A 283 9.38 9.15 11.39
C PRO A 283 9.17 8.09 10.30
N VAL A 284 8.33 7.09 10.55
CA VAL A 284 8.01 6.02 9.58
C VAL A 284 7.32 6.61 8.35
N CYS A 285 6.35 7.52 8.54
CA CYS A 285 5.72 8.24 7.43
C CYS A 285 6.75 9.02 6.60
N LYS A 286 7.66 9.75 7.27
CA LYS A 286 8.72 10.54 6.61
C LYS A 286 9.66 9.65 5.80
N ASP A 287 10.06 8.50 6.32
CA ASP A 287 10.94 7.58 5.61
C ASP A 287 10.26 7.00 4.36
N ILE A 288 8.98 6.66 4.44
CA ILE A 288 8.21 6.18 3.28
C ILE A 288 8.11 7.24 2.19
N VAL A 289 7.86 8.52 2.55
CA VAL A 289 7.67 9.58 1.55
C VAL A 289 8.96 10.23 1.06
N LYS A 290 10.07 10.05 1.76
CA LYS A 290 11.35 10.70 1.50
C LYS A 290 11.82 10.56 0.05
N ARG A 291 11.62 9.39 -0.55
CA ARG A 291 11.99 9.10 -1.93
C ARG A 291 11.19 9.92 -2.96
N TYR A 292 9.98 10.34 -2.59
CA TYR A 292 9.00 10.98 -3.48
C TYR A 292 8.87 12.49 -3.24
N CYS A 293 9.59 13.02 -2.26
CA CYS A 293 9.61 14.45 -1.96
C CYS A 293 10.87 15.10 -2.53
N PRO A 294 10.77 16.29 -3.17
CA PRO A 294 11.93 17.03 -3.62
C PRO A 294 12.85 17.36 -2.45
N SER A 295 14.17 17.21 -2.65
CA SER A 295 15.13 17.78 -1.73
C SER A 295 14.97 19.32 -1.71
N PRO A 296 15.04 20.00 -0.55
CA PRO A 296 14.91 21.46 -0.46
C PRO A 296 15.92 22.23 -1.33
N THR A 297 17.00 21.58 -1.77
CA THR A 297 18.05 22.16 -2.62
C THR A 297 17.73 22.15 -4.12
N THR A 298 16.61 21.53 -4.53
CA THR A 298 16.24 21.34 -5.94
C THR A 298 14.88 21.92 -6.30
N THR A 299 14.37 22.92 -5.56
CA THR A 299 13.17 23.64 -6.03
C THR A 299 13.53 24.45 -7.28
N PRO A 300 13.05 24.06 -8.49
CA PRO A 300 13.12 24.95 -9.64
C PRO A 300 12.27 26.17 -9.28
N LYS A 301 12.80 27.37 -9.48
CA LYS A 301 11.94 28.56 -9.52
C LYS A 301 10.92 28.31 -10.61
N VAL A 302 9.66 28.14 -10.25
CA VAL A 302 8.55 28.11 -11.19
C VAL A 302 8.47 29.51 -11.77
N GLU A 303 9.00 29.71 -12.96
CA GLU A 303 8.67 30.87 -13.77
C GLU A 303 7.22 30.70 -14.23
N ASP A 304 6.42 31.73 -14.03
CA ASP A 304 5.02 31.77 -14.46
C ASP A 304 4.91 31.32 -15.91
N GLY A 305 4.28 30.16 -16.16
CA GLY A 305 4.07 29.59 -17.49
C GLY A 305 4.90 28.37 -17.87
N ALA A 306 5.82 27.89 -17.02
CA ALA A 306 6.59 26.68 -17.31
C ALA A 306 5.82 25.40 -16.93
N LYS A 307 5.71 24.47 -17.87
CA LYS A 307 5.28 23.10 -17.58
C LYS A 307 6.24 22.46 -16.57
N ALA A 308 5.69 21.71 -15.61
CA ALA A 308 6.48 20.98 -14.63
C ALA A 308 7.61 20.17 -15.29
N PRO A 309 8.80 20.11 -14.67
CA PRO A 309 9.94 19.37 -15.23
C PRO A 309 9.64 17.87 -15.32
N SER A 310 9.97 17.29 -16.45
CA SER A 310 9.66 15.91 -16.81
C SER A 310 10.57 14.85 -16.17
N ARG A 311 11.48 15.22 -15.24
CA ARG A 311 12.43 14.26 -14.66
C ARG A 311 12.93 14.70 -13.28
N TRP A 312 12.84 13.80 -12.32
CA TRP A 312 13.53 13.85 -11.05
C TRP A 312 14.93 13.22 -11.20
N GLU A 313 15.97 13.99 -11.04
CA GLU A 313 17.31 13.47 -10.82
C GLU A 313 17.56 13.51 -9.30
N GLY A 314 17.39 12.36 -8.63
CA GLY A 314 17.79 12.17 -7.24
C GLY A 314 19.28 11.87 -7.19
N ASP A 315 20.07 12.75 -6.59
CA ASP A 315 21.45 12.46 -6.23
C ASP A 315 21.50 11.36 -5.19
N GLY A 316 22.16 10.24 -5.50
CA GLY A 316 22.61 9.31 -4.47
C GLY A 316 22.48 7.82 -4.71
N TYR A 317 22.12 7.36 -5.89
CA TYR A 317 22.38 5.98 -6.27
C TYR A 317 23.13 5.92 -7.59
N SER A 318 24.47 6.09 -7.52
CA SER A 318 25.38 5.88 -8.64
C SER A 318 25.59 4.39 -8.88
N GLY A 319 24.54 3.73 -9.25
CA GLY A 319 24.51 2.41 -9.80
C GLY A 319 23.82 2.44 -11.15
N SER A 320 24.16 3.42 -12.00
CA SER A 320 23.74 3.39 -13.39
C SER A 320 24.54 2.32 -14.10
N ALA A 321 24.09 1.07 -14.00
CA ALA A 321 24.33 0.18 -15.12
C ALA A 321 23.69 0.87 -16.32
N LYS A 322 24.52 1.39 -17.24
CA LYS A 322 24.08 1.78 -18.57
C LYS A 322 23.40 0.55 -19.15
N ILE A 323 22.06 0.57 -19.18
CA ILE A 323 21.28 -0.37 -19.97
C ILE A 323 21.49 0.07 -21.43
N SER A 324 22.66 -0.31 -21.97
CA SER A 324 22.91 -0.27 -23.39
C SER A 324 22.30 -1.54 -23.96
N ASP A 325 21.26 -1.38 -24.79
CA ASP A 325 20.83 -2.32 -25.82
C ASP A 325 20.33 -3.71 -25.43
N LYS A 326 19.80 -3.91 -24.23
CA LYS A 326 18.88 -5.01 -23.99
C LYS A 326 17.47 -4.45 -24.14
N LYS A 327 16.78 -4.82 -25.22
CA LYS A 327 15.31 -4.70 -25.31
C LYS A 327 14.76 -5.20 -24.00
N SER A 328 14.23 -4.30 -23.16
CA SER A 328 13.65 -4.72 -21.90
C SER A 328 12.50 -5.67 -22.24
N PHE A 329 12.41 -6.77 -21.54
CA PHE A 329 11.34 -7.76 -21.68
C PHE A 329 9.97 -7.16 -21.43
N PHE A 330 9.92 -5.92 -20.94
CA PHE A 330 8.76 -5.08 -20.71
C PHE A 330 8.82 -3.78 -21.51
N ASP A 331 9.09 -3.86 -22.80
CA ASP A 331 8.79 -2.73 -23.69
C ASP A 331 7.27 -2.63 -23.89
N LEU A 332 6.61 -1.91 -22.97
CA LEU A 332 5.18 -1.61 -23.04
C LEU A 332 4.83 -0.66 -24.20
N SER A 333 5.82 -0.13 -24.91
CA SER A 333 5.65 0.64 -26.12
C SER A 333 5.48 -0.25 -27.37
N SER A 334 5.90 -1.51 -27.28
CA SER A 334 5.73 -2.49 -28.36
C SER A 334 4.39 -3.23 -28.20
N PRO A 335 3.61 -3.40 -29.25
CA PRO A 335 2.36 -4.12 -29.17
C PRO A 335 2.60 -5.62 -28.99
N ILE A 336 2.46 -6.10 -27.76
CA ILE A 336 2.28 -7.53 -27.53
C ILE A 336 0.89 -7.87 -28.09
N GLY A 337 0.83 -8.53 -29.25
CA GLY A 337 -0.42 -8.95 -29.84
C GLY A 337 -1.32 -7.86 -30.43
N GLY A 338 -0.75 -6.74 -30.90
CA GLY A 338 -1.49 -5.77 -31.73
C GLY A 338 -2.41 -4.79 -30.99
N GLN A 339 -2.45 -4.80 -29.65
CA GLN A 339 -3.25 -3.85 -28.88
C GLN A 339 -2.35 -3.01 -27.96
N ARG A 340 -2.18 -1.73 -28.29
CA ARG A 340 -1.49 -0.75 -27.42
C ARG A 340 -2.18 -0.68 -26.05
N GLY A 341 -1.43 -0.86 -24.98
CA GLY A 341 -1.86 -0.51 -23.62
C GLY A 341 -2.65 -1.58 -22.86
N LYS A 342 -2.62 -2.85 -23.27
CA LYS A 342 -3.27 -3.92 -22.51
C LYS A 342 -2.22 -4.67 -21.67
N LEU A 343 -2.24 -4.48 -20.36
CA LEU A 343 -1.43 -5.29 -19.45
C LEU A 343 -1.84 -6.77 -19.53
N PRO A 344 -0.90 -7.71 -19.39
CA PRO A 344 -1.22 -9.14 -19.41
C PRO A 344 -1.98 -9.62 -18.17
N TYR A 345 -2.28 -8.73 -17.24
CA TYR A 345 -2.99 -9.00 -15.99
C TYR A 345 -3.93 -7.84 -15.63
N ASN A 346 -4.94 -8.10 -14.80
CA ASN A 346 -5.82 -7.08 -14.27
C ASN A 346 -5.19 -6.41 -13.03
N VAL A 347 -4.89 -5.12 -13.12
CA VAL A 347 -4.28 -4.34 -12.01
C VAL A 347 -5.26 -3.97 -10.90
N PHE A 348 -6.57 -4.15 -11.14
CA PHE A 348 -7.67 -3.82 -10.23
C PHE A 348 -8.20 -5.06 -9.50
N GLU A 349 -7.78 -6.25 -9.92
CA GLU A 349 -8.23 -7.51 -9.37
C GLU A 349 -7.09 -8.51 -9.38
N TYR A 350 -6.69 -9.01 -8.20
CA TYR A 350 -5.67 -10.04 -8.10
C TYR A 350 -6.23 -11.38 -8.56
N LYS A 351 -5.57 -11.98 -9.53
CA LYS A 351 -5.78 -13.37 -9.91
C LYS A 351 -4.43 -14.07 -9.93
N ARG A 352 -4.27 -15.09 -9.08
CA ARG A 352 -3.06 -15.90 -9.07
C ARG A 352 -2.91 -16.57 -10.44
N ARG A 353 -1.70 -16.51 -11.00
CA ARG A 353 -1.40 -17.24 -12.24
C ARG A 353 -1.50 -18.73 -12.00
N GLU A 354 -2.03 -19.44 -12.98
CA GLU A 354 -1.94 -20.90 -13.03
C GLU A 354 -0.51 -21.26 -13.40
N ILE A 355 0.13 -22.02 -12.55
CA ILE A 355 1.48 -22.57 -12.73
C ILE A 355 1.46 -24.03 -12.30
N PHE A 356 2.31 -24.84 -12.87
CA PHE A 356 2.45 -26.23 -12.45
C PHE A 356 3.33 -26.33 -11.20
N ALA A 357 3.12 -27.37 -10.40
CA ALA A 357 3.93 -27.64 -9.23
C ALA A 357 5.26 -28.28 -9.62
N VAL A 358 6.35 -27.81 -9.00
CA VAL A 358 7.63 -28.49 -8.95
C VAL A 358 7.93 -28.71 -7.48
N ASN A 359 7.81 -29.95 -7.05
CA ASN A 359 7.86 -30.33 -5.64
C ASN A 359 6.82 -29.52 -4.81
N ASN A 360 7.25 -28.73 -3.82
CA ASN A 360 6.38 -27.84 -3.03
C ASN A 360 6.44 -26.37 -3.49
N ILE A 361 6.85 -26.12 -4.73
CA ILE A 361 6.89 -24.78 -5.36
C ILE A 361 5.85 -24.76 -6.47
N GLY A 362 5.05 -23.68 -6.52
CA GLY A 362 4.04 -23.47 -7.56
C GLY A 362 2.65 -23.95 -7.19
N GLU A 363 1.74 -24.05 -8.16
CA GLU A 363 0.31 -24.35 -7.95
C GLU A 363 -0.31 -23.59 -6.78
N GLN A 364 -0.89 -24.34 -5.82
CA GLN A 364 -1.52 -23.80 -4.60
C GLN A 364 -0.57 -23.85 -3.38
N HIS A 365 0.67 -24.29 -3.57
CA HIS A 365 1.63 -24.31 -2.47
C HIS A 365 1.91 -22.90 -1.93
N VAL A 366 2.21 -22.82 -0.64
CA VAL A 366 2.67 -21.57 -0.01
C VAL A 366 4.03 -21.18 -0.56
N PRO A 367 4.38 -19.88 -0.55
CA PRO A 367 5.71 -19.44 -0.93
C PRO A 367 6.79 -20.12 -0.06
N VAL A 368 7.88 -20.54 -0.70
CA VAL A 368 9.04 -21.12 -0.03
C VAL A 368 10.17 -20.10 0.09
N VAL A 369 11.03 -20.28 1.09
CA VAL A 369 12.22 -19.46 1.30
C VAL A 369 13.43 -20.16 0.70
N ILE A 370 14.10 -19.51 -0.24
CA ILE A 370 15.33 -19.97 -0.87
C ILE A 370 16.47 -19.05 -0.43
N ALA A 371 17.42 -19.57 0.33
CA ALA A 371 18.58 -18.80 0.77
C ALA A 371 19.74 -18.92 -0.25
N ASP A 372 20.26 -17.77 -0.70
CA ASP A 372 21.35 -17.71 -1.68
C ASP A 372 22.73 -17.80 -1.00
N LEU A 373 23.34 -18.96 -1.09
CA LEU A 373 24.71 -19.24 -0.63
C LEU A 373 25.71 -19.34 -1.80
N SER A 374 25.30 -19.06 -3.03
CA SER A 374 26.14 -19.22 -4.24
C SER A 374 27.38 -18.31 -4.26
N LYS A 375 27.41 -17.27 -3.44
CA LYS A 375 28.54 -16.32 -3.33
C LYS A 375 29.68 -16.84 -2.43
N LEU A 376 29.42 -17.87 -1.64
CA LEU A 376 30.44 -18.51 -0.83
C LEU A 376 31.37 -19.36 -1.72
N GLN A 377 32.65 -19.31 -1.49
CA GLN A 377 33.63 -20.15 -2.23
C GLN A 377 33.51 -21.61 -1.82
N THR A 378 33.25 -21.89 -0.56
CA THR A 378 32.99 -23.21 -0.01
C THR A 378 31.88 -23.09 1.01
N ILE A 379 30.95 -24.04 1.00
CA ILE A 379 29.84 -24.08 1.95
C ILE A 379 30.11 -25.19 2.95
N THR A 380 30.08 -24.88 4.23
CA THR A 380 30.30 -25.80 5.34
C THR A 380 29.05 -25.91 6.21
N PRO A 381 28.92 -26.95 7.09
CA PRO A 381 27.82 -27.06 8.01
C PRO A 381 27.61 -25.82 8.88
N LYS A 382 28.66 -25.04 9.17
CA LYS A 382 28.56 -23.78 9.96
C LYS A 382 27.84 -22.67 9.21
N ASP A 383 27.97 -22.61 7.91
CA ASP A 383 27.34 -21.58 7.09
C ASP A 383 25.80 -21.71 7.08
N LEU A 384 25.30 -22.95 7.26
CA LEU A 384 23.87 -23.23 7.35
C LEU A 384 23.23 -22.71 8.63
N GLN A 385 24.01 -22.32 9.64
CA GLN A 385 23.48 -21.67 10.86
C GLN A 385 22.79 -20.35 10.52
N SER A 386 23.30 -19.62 9.56
CA SER A 386 22.72 -18.34 9.11
C SER A 386 21.34 -18.49 8.45
N VAL A 387 21.01 -19.69 8.00
CA VAL A 387 19.74 -20.02 7.33
C VAL A 387 18.86 -20.98 8.15
N GLY A 388 19.15 -21.09 9.45
CA GLY A 388 18.29 -21.77 10.42
C GLY A 388 18.64 -23.24 10.71
N TYR A 389 19.83 -23.73 10.32
CA TYR A 389 20.26 -25.12 10.56
C TYR A 389 21.55 -25.16 11.36
N THR A 390 21.52 -25.69 12.56
CA THR A 390 22.70 -25.82 13.42
C THR A 390 23.12 -27.29 13.53
N TYR A 391 24.32 -27.61 13.07
CA TYR A 391 24.88 -28.94 13.19
C TYR A 391 25.60 -29.16 14.52
N ASN A 392 25.28 -30.26 15.17
CA ASN A 392 25.94 -30.68 16.41
C ASN A 392 26.87 -31.89 16.13
N GLU A 393 28.16 -31.63 16.05
CA GLU A 393 29.20 -32.65 15.75
C GLU A 393 29.24 -33.77 16.79
N ALA A 394 28.93 -33.48 18.07
CA ALA A 394 29.01 -34.47 19.14
C ALA A 394 27.90 -35.53 19.05
N THR A 395 26.76 -35.18 18.45
CA THR A 395 25.58 -36.04 18.33
C THR A 395 25.27 -36.46 16.91
N ASP A 396 26.02 -35.94 15.95
CA ASP A 396 25.77 -36.08 14.52
C ASP A 396 24.32 -35.78 14.12
N LYS A 397 23.82 -34.62 14.61
CA LYS A 397 22.42 -34.20 14.40
C LYS A 397 22.31 -32.74 14.05
N TRP A 398 21.30 -32.45 13.25
CA TRP A 398 20.88 -31.10 12.93
C TRP A 398 19.76 -30.63 13.85
N ALA A 399 19.87 -29.40 14.37
CA ALA A 399 18.79 -28.65 14.98
C ALA A 399 18.23 -27.68 13.92
N ILE A 400 16.90 -27.63 13.79
CA ILE A 400 16.18 -26.84 12.79
C ILE A 400 15.42 -25.75 13.53
N ALA A 401 15.66 -24.49 13.19
CA ALA A 401 14.92 -23.33 13.73
C ALA A 401 13.56 -23.20 13.05
N ASP A 402 12.59 -22.56 13.72
CA ASP A 402 11.26 -22.31 13.19
C ASP A 402 11.28 -21.43 11.91
N THR A 403 12.34 -20.65 11.75
CA THR A 403 12.56 -19.75 10.60
C THR A 403 13.56 -20.32 9.58
N ALA A 404 13.80 -21.64 9.59
CA ALA A 404 14.74 -22.26 8.66
C ALA A 404 14.28 -22.14 7.21
N ALA A 405 15.24 -21.94 6.28
CA ALA A 405 14.95 -21.88 4.85
C ALA A 405 14.50 -23.25 4.33
N ASP A 406 13.58 -23.28 3.37
CA ASP A 406 13.13 -24.51 2.71
C ASP A 406 14.14 -25.06 1.72
N TYR A 407 14.88 -24.14 1.09
CA TYR A 407 15.89 -24.43 0.07
C TYR A 407 17.13 -23.56 0.27
N ILE A 408 18.27 -24.07 -0.20
CA ILE A 408 19.48 -23.28 -0.40
C ILE A 408 19.89 -23.31 -1.88
N PHE A 409 20.25 -22.16 -2.40
CA PHE A 409 20.86 -22.05 -3.72
C PHE A 409 22.39 -21.98 -3.58
N THR A 410 23.08 -23.02 -4.06
CA THR A 410 24.54 -23.15 -3.89
C THR A 410 25.33 -22.83 -5.17
N GLY A 411 24.61 -22.54 -6.28
CA GLY A 411 25.25 -22.19 -7.55
C GLY A 411 26.07 -23.34 -8.15
N HIS A 412 27.39 -23.21 -8.13
CA HIS A 412 28.33 -24.22 -8.61
C HIS A 412 28.87 -25.13 -7.50
N ASN A 413 28.55 -24.85 -6.23
CA ASN A 413 29.09 -25.63 -5.12
C ASN A 413 28.28 -26.94 -4.93
N ILE A 414 28.94 -28.06 -5.00
CA ILE A 414 28.43 -29.35 -4.59
C ILE A 414 28.84 -29.54 -3.12
N LEU A 415 27.90 -29.95 -2.28
CA LEU A 415 28.13 -30.13 -0.85
C LEU A 415 28.72 -31.51 -0.59
N ASP A 416 29.69 -31.59 0.32
CA ASP A 416 30.42 -32.81 0.68
C ASP A 416 30.02 -33.37 2.06
N PHE A 417 28.92 -32.85 2.64
CA PHE A 417 28.40 -33.26 3.93
C PHE A 417 26.90 -33.59 3.85
N ALA A 418 26.41 -34.41 4.79
CA ALA A 418 25.01 -34.82 4.84
C ALA A 418 24.12 -33.66 5.31
N LEU A 419 23.07 -33.39 4.57
CA LEU A 419 22.09 -32.33 4.87
C LEU A 419 20.96 -32.83 5.78
N PRO A 420 20.30 -31.92 6.52
CA PRO A 420 19.05 -32.24 7.18
C PRO A 420 17.99 -32.60 6.14
N GLY A 421 17.23 -33.69 6.37
CA GLY A 421 16.29 -34.23 5.40
C GLY A 421 15.14 -33.32 4.94
N THR A 422 14.98 -32.16 5.59
CA THR A 422 14.00 -31.15 5.20
C THR A 422 14.56 -30.06 4.27
N LEU A 423 15.90 -29.90 4.25
CA LEU A 423 16.57 -28.90 3.43
C LEU A 423 16.86 -29.44 2.05
N LYS A 424 16.52 -28.71 1.02
CA LYS A 424 16.74 -29.05 -0.38
C LYS A 424 17.72 -28.10 -1.03
N VAL A 425 18.46 -28.60 -2.01
CA VAL A 425 19.52 -27.84 -2.70
C VAL A 425 19.12 -27.53 -4.13
N ILE A 426 19.38 -26.29 -4.52
CA ILE A 426 19.22 -25.79 -5.88
C ILE A 426 20.59 -25.43 -6.41
N VAL A 427 20.91 -25.86 -7.63
CA VAL A 427 22.18 -25.63 -8.31
C VAL A 427 21.97 -25.12 -9.74
N TYR A 428 23.04 -24.64 -10.38
CA TYR A 428 22.99 -24.39 -11.82
C TYR A 428 22.85 -25.66 -12.64
N PRO A 429 22.22 -25.60 -13.83
CA PRO A 429 22.06 -26.78 -14.71
C PRO A 429 23.38 -27.49 -15.06
N ALA A 430 24.45 -26.71 -15.30
CA ALA A 430 25.77 -27.28 -15.59
C ALA A 430 26.30 -28.11 -14.40
N THR A 431 26.17 -27.60 -13.19
CA THR A 431 26.57 -28.30 -11.95
C THR A 431 25.77 -29.57 -11.73
N TRP A 432 24.47 -29.52 -12.03
CA TRP A 432 23.60 -30.69 -11.98
C TRP A 432 24.05 -31.77 -12.94
N LEU A 433 24.37 -31.42 -14.21
CA LEU A 433 24.85 -32.35 -15.21
C LEU A 433 26.21 -32.98 -14.83
N GLU A 434 27.12 -32.21 -14.24
CA GLU A 434 28.37 -32.72 -13.68
C GLU A 434 28.12 -33.71 -12.54
N TYR A 435 27.22 -33.37 -11.63
CA TYR A 435 26.85 -34.20 -10.49
C TYR A 435 26.33 -35.57 -10.93
N ILE A 436 25.33 -35.63 -11.82
CA ILE A 436 24.70 -36.86 -12.28
C ILE A 436 25.61 -37.70 -13.19
N SER A 437 26.59 -37.08 -13.85
CA SER A 437 27.55 -37.79 -14.73
C SER A 437 28.78 -38.30 -13.98
N SER A 438 28.96 -37.94 -12.70
CA SER A 438 30.14 -38.39 -11.92
C SER A 438 29.97 -39.82 -11.44
N PRO A 439 30.98 -40.68 -11.66
CA PRO A 439 30.95 -42.09 -11.21
C PRO A 439 30.82 -42.27 -9.69
N SER A 440 31.16 -41.24 -8.89
CA SER A 440 31.06 -41.25 -7.43
C SER A 440 29.64 -41.16 -6.91
N THR A 441 28.70 -40.60 -7.69
CA THR A 441 27.28 -40.41 -7.29
C THR A 441 26.49 -41.71 -7.30
N ALA A 442 26.87 -42.71 -8.08
CA ALA A 442 26.23 -44.02 -8.08
C ALA A 442 26.26 -44.73 -6.70
N SER A 443 27.14 -44.33 -5.79
CA SER A 443 27.23 -44.84 -4.42
C SER A 443 26.45 -44.01 -3.36
N LEU A 444 26.11 -42.77 -3.67
CA LEU A 444 25.37 -41.85 -2.76
C LEU A 444 23.86 -42.05 -2.81
N GLU A 445 23.31 -42.61 -3.89
CA GLU A 445 21.86 -42.89 -4.01
C GLU A 445 21.28 -43.88 -2.98
N ARG A 446 22.12 -44.50 -2.12
CA ARG A 446 21.71 -45.49 -1.13
C ARG A 446 21.83 -45.08 0.31
N GLY A 447 22.19 -43.82 0.59
CA GLY A 447 22.19 -43.25 1.92
C GLY A 447 20.79 -42.76 2.29
N GLN A 448 20.26 -43.18 3.43
CA GLN A 448 18.99 -42.77 4.00
C GLN A 448 19.01 -41.26 4.25
N GLY A 449 18.40 -40.46 3.39
CA GLY A 449 18.29 -38.98 3.46
C GLY A 449 18.63 -38.42 2.08
N GLY A 450 17.72 -38.56 1.13
CA GLY A 450 17.97 -38.14 -0.26
C GLY A 450 18.18 -36.65 -0.39
N GLU A 451 19.44 -36.29 -0.66
CA GLU A 451 19.76 -34.93 -1.14
C GLU A 451 19.13 -34.76 -2.51
N VAL A 452 18.21 -33.80 -2.63
CA VAL A 452 17.55 -33.53 -3.89
C VAL A 452 18.09 -32.22 -4.43
N TYR A 453 18.82 -32.27 -5.54
CA TYR A 453 19.31 -31.11 -6.25
C TYR A 453 18.36 -30.74 -7.37
N PHE A 454 18.01 -29.47 -7.45
CA PHE A 454 17.15 -28.92 -8.49
C PHE A 454 17.94 -27.96 -9.37
N PRO A 455 17.98 -28.16 -10.70
CA PRO A 455 18.57 -27.17 -11.59
C PRO A 455 17.66 -25.96 -11.74
N ILE A 456 18.25 -24.76 -11.64
CA ILE A 456 17.59 -23.54 -12.07
C ILE A 456 17.99 -23.24 -13.50
N PHE A 457 17.02 -23.10 -14.38
CA PHE A 457 17.24 -22.69 -15.77
C PHE A 457 17.06 -21.17 -15.86
N ASP A 458 18.03 -20.49 -16.46
CA ASP A 458 17.84 -19.10 -16.86
C ASP A 458 16.96 -19.01 -18.12
N ASP A 459 16.25 -17.91 -18.26
CA ASP A 459 15.06 -17.73 -19.13
C ASP A 459 15.22 -18.02 -20.61
N MET A 460 16.40 -18.24 -21.16
CA MET A 460 16.57 -18.15 -22.62
C MET A 460 17.14 -19.39 -23.29
N GLY A 461 17.68 -20.34 -22.55
CA GLY A 461 18.48 -21.40 -23.14
C GLY A 461 17.79 -22.76 -23.27
N TYR A 462 16.90 -23.12 -22.37
CA TYR A 462 16.53 -24.51 -22.15
C TYR A 462 15.10 -24.92 -22.49
N ALA A 463 14.24 -24.01 -22.90
CA ALA A 463 12.90 -24.33 -23.41
C ALA A 463 12.92 -25.24 -24.65
N LYS A 464 14.08 -25.59 -25.16
CA LYS A 464 14.29 -26.45 -26.36
C LYS A 464 15.11 -27.72 -26.12
N SER A 465 15.61 -27.98 -24.92
CA SER A 465 16.34 -29.21 -24.64
C SER A 465 15.42 -30.30 -24.09
N GLU A 466 15.61 -31.50 -24.58
CA GLU A 466 14.83 -32.74 -24.43
C GLU A 466 14.72 -33.25 -22.97
N PHE A 467 14.37 -32.44 -21.98
CA PHE A 467 13.99 -32.96 -20.67
C PHE A 467 12.56 -33.49 -20.74
N LYS A 468 12.40 -34.79 -20.75
CA LYS A 468 11.11 -35.45 -20.60
C LYS A 468 10.60 -35.16 -19.17
N SER A 469 9.31 -34.85 -19.04
CA SER A 469 8.59 -34.50 -17.80
C SER A 469 8.64 -35.54 -16.66
N ASN A 470 9.40 -36.61 -16.79
CA ASN A 470 9.53 -37.68 -15.81
C ASN A 470 10.89 -37.67 -15.09
N GLU A 471 11.77 -36.72 -15.37
CA GLU A 471 13.12 -36.61 -14.79
C GLU A 471 13.37 -35.32 -14.02
N LEU A 472 12.26 -34.57 -13.75
CA LEU A 472 12.25 -33.37 -12.88
C LEU A 472 11.63 -33.70 -11.53
#